data_03a58adb6e21a761c46836c0f623ac81
#
_entry.id   03a58adb6e21a761c46836c0f623ac81
#
_cell.length_a   1.000
_cell.length_b   1.000
_cell.length_c   1.000
_cell.angle_alpha   90.00
_cell.angle_beta   90.00
_cell.angle_gamma   90.00
#
_symmetry.space_group_name_H-M   'P 1'
#
loop_
_entity.id
_entity.type
_entity.pdbx_description
1 polymer ?
#
loop_
_entity_poly.entity_id
_entity_poly.type
_entity_poly.pdbx_seq_one_letter_code
_entity_poly.pdbx_strand_id
1 'polypeptide(L)'
;MTHLQRVARILRPQALVVLSALVAACGGGGGPGQPPPANVSVSEVVVRNITEWDEFTGRIAAVDDVEIRPRVQGYLREVHFEDGQIVEAGDTLFTIDQREYRAAVALARADLDQAEARYALAESELARGEALREARALSTEELARREGEHRQARAALGSARAALERAELDLEFTVLKAPMRGRIGEALVDVGNLISPGTTLLATLVAIDPVHVIFEGDERIYLKYQAQAQTGDRPSSREAPNPVQVGLADDTGFPFRGTMDFVDNRINPETGTIQGRALLDNADGYLIPGLFARVRLLGRSDFEALLIHDVAVLTDQDRKYVYVLGEDNTVLRRDVTLGREVEGLRVVDAGLEPGDKVVVNGVRKIFFNGAPVVPTDVPMDDPLRATAPAGPAPAAAASED
;
A
#
# COMPACT_ATOMS: atom_id res chain seq x y z
N MET A 1 -32.19 1.95 77.88
CA MET A 1 -33.45 1.52 78.47
C MET A 1 -33.74 0.12 77.95
N THR A 2 -33.48 -0.77 78.63
CA THR A 2 -34.09 -1.60 79.64
C THR A 2 -34.32 -3.03 79.16
N HIS A 3 -33.81 -3.91 80.01
CA HIS A 3 -34.23 -5.32 80.26
C HIS A 3 -33.75 -6.37 79.27
N LEU A 4 -33.05 -7.45 79.60
CA LEU A 4 -32.97 -8.13 80.89
C LEU A 4 -31.66 -8.92 81.00
N GLN A 5 -30.88 -8.60 81.99
CA GLN A 5 -29.96 -9.54 82.65
C GLN A 5 -30.80 -10.58 83.39
N ARG A 6 -30.19 -11.73 83.55
CA ARG A 6 -30.55 -12.88 84.44
C ARG A 6 -31.11 -14.08 83.70
N VAL A 7 -30.27 -15.05 83.45
CA VAL A 7 -30.31 -16.31 84.23
C VAL A 7 -28.92 -16.96 84.11
N ALA A 8 -28.14 -16.78 85.15
CA ALA A 8 -27.00 -17.63 85.45
C ALA A 8 -27.43 -18.73 86.37
N ARG A 9 -26.84 -19.85 86.22
CA ARG A 9 -26.54 -20.92 87.19
C ARG A 9 -27.17 -22.29 86.92
N ILE A 10 -26.20 -23.20 87.00
CA ILE A 10 -26.35 -24.62 87.35
C ILE A 10 -26.49 -25.54 86.12
N LEU A 11 -25.36 -26.04 85.63
CA LEU A 11 -25.25 -27.46 85.31
C LEU A 11 -23.77 -27.91 85.40
N ARG A 12 -23.57 -28.92 86.07
CA ARG A 12 -22.46 -29.62 86.68
C ARG A 12 -21.32 -30.06 85.75
N PRO A 13 -20.13 -30.28 86.29
CA PRO A 13 -18.89 -30.56 85.55
C PRO A 13 -18.67 -32.05 85.21
N GLN A 14 -19.67 -32.72 84.68
CA GLN A 14 -19.53 -34.14 84.30
C GLN A 14 -19.63 -34.39 82.78
N ALA A 15 -19.89 -33.40 81.98
CA ALA A 15 -19.94 -33.52 80.53
C ALA A 15 -18.60 -33.22 79.82
N LEU A 16 -17.55 -32.83 80.56
CA LEU A 16 -16.28 -32.39 79.98
C LEU A 16 -15.24 -33.52 79.75
N VAL A 17 -15.46 -34.72 80.26
CA VAL A 17 -14.57 -35.86 80.17
C VAL A 17 -14.87 -36.81 78.97
N VAL A 18 -16.07 -36.79 78.45
CA VAL A 18 -16.49 -37.66 77.35
C VAL A 18 -16.20 -37.01 76.00
N LEU A 19 -16.05 -35.66 75.94
CA LEU A 19 -15.76 -34.92 74.69
C LEU A 19 -14.25 -34.92 74.34
N SER A 20 -13.33 -35.19 75.30
CA SER A 20 -11.93 -35.27 75.09
C SER A 20 -11.42 -36.62 74.52
N ALA A 21 -12.23 -37.66 74.58
CA ALA A 21 -11.87 -38.99 74.07
C ALA A 21 -12.26 -39.20 72.59
N LEU A 22 -13.14 -38.34 72.02
CA LEU A 22 -13.51 -38.43 70.59
C LEU A 22 -12.61 -37.59 69.61
N VAL A 23 -11.76 -36.74 70.17
CA VAL A 23 -10.83 -35.91 69.29
C VAL A 23 -9.50 -36.62 69.05
N ALA A 24 -9.20 -37.71 69.71
CA ALA A 24 -7.90 -38.43 69.59
C ALA A 24 -7.93 -39.59 68.55
N ALA A 25 -9.06 -39.84 67.86
CA ALA A 25 -9.21 -40.94 66.90
C ALA A 25 -9.22 -40.53 65.45
N CYS A 26 -9.01 -39.22 65.11
CA CYS A 26 -8.86 -38.73 63.73
C CYS A 26 -7.47 -38.16 63.43
N GLY A 27 -6.43 -38.70 64.11
CA GLY A 27 -5.02 -38.34 63.84
C GLY A 27 -4.31 -39.33 62.93
N GLY A 28 -4.94 -39.73 61.82
CA GLY A 28 -4.25 -40.38 60.68
C GLY A 28 -3.85 -39.31 59.69
N GLY A 29 -2.67 -38.70 59.88
CA GLY A 29 -2.11 -37.66 58.99
C GLY A 29 -1.73 -38.23 57.65
N GLY A 30 -2.68 -38.22 56.69
CA GLY A 30 -2.34 -38.10 55.33
C GLY A 30 -2.46 -36.60 55.00
N GLY A 31 -1.34 -35.86 54.85
CA GLY A 31 -1.34 -34.55 54.25
C GLY A 31 -2.05 -34.67 52.90
N PRO A 32 -2.67 -33.58 52.37
CA PRO A 32 -3.28 -33.64 51.08
C PRO A 32 -2.20 -34.11 50.10
N GLY A 33 -2.35 -35.42 49.66
CA GLY A 33 -1.42 -36.00 48.71
C GLY A 33 -1.39 -35.10 47.50
N GLN A 34 -0.20 -34.70 47.10
CA GLN A 34 -0.02 -33.99 45.84
C GLN A 34 -0.75 -34.79 44.77
N PRO A 35 -1.62 -34.13 43.99
CA PRO A 35 -2.29 -34.84 42.92
C PRO A 35 -1.24 -35.50 42.02
N PRO A 36 -1.51 -36.73 41.53
CA PRO A 36 -0.56 -37.43 40.68
C PRO A 36 -0.16 -36.52 39.49
N PRO A 37 1.12 -36.54 39.06
CA PRO A 37 1.56 -35.69 37.98
C PRO A 37 0.71 -35.91 36.72
N ALA A 38 0.27 -34.82 36.11
CA ALA A 38 -0.62 -34.86 34.96
C ALA A 38 0.12 -35.30 33.70
N ASN A 39 -0.44 -36.24 32.96
CA ASN A 39 0.09 -36.57 31.62
C ASN A 39 -0.24 -35.42 30.67
N VAL A 40 0.77 -34.83 30.03
CA VAL A 40 0.68 -33.73 29.05
C VAL A 40 1.49 -34.06 27.81
N SER A 41 1.03 -33.58 26.67
CA SER A 41 1.84 -33.59 25.45
C SER A 41 2.62 -32.29 25.35
N VAL A 42 3.90 -32.41 25.07
CA VAL A 42 4.81 -31.27 24.90
C VAL A 42 5.42 -31.28 23.50
N SER A 43 5.70 -30.13 22.98
CA SER A 43 6.39 -30.01 21.70
C SER A 43 7.46 -28.93 21.77
N GLU A 44 8.59 -29.18 21.14
CA GLU A 44 9.66 -28.20 21.03
C GLU A 44 9.25 -27.07 20.08
N VAL A 45 9.60 -25.84 20.45
CA VAL A 45 9.39 -24.64 19.62
C VAL A 45 10.13 -24.79 18.31
N VAL A 46 9.42 -24.62 17.20
CA VAL A 46 10.01 -24.73 15.87
C VAL A 46 10.67 -23.42 15.49
N VAL A 47 11.94 -23.50 15.09
CA VAL A 47 12.69 -22.35 14.54
C VAL A 47 12.71 -22.47 13.04
N ARG A 48 12.16 -21.46 12.34
CA ARG A 48 12.18 -21.40 10.85
C ARG A 48 12.52 -19.99 10.39
N ASN A 49 13.22 -19.92 9.26
CA ASN A 49 13.36 -18.68 8.53
C ASN A 49 12.07 -18.42 7.77
N ILE A 50 11.46 -17.29 8.05
CA ILE A 50 10.19 -16.87 7.40
C ILE A 50 10.34 -15.51 6.75
N THR A 51 9.48 -15.27 5.78
CA THR A 51 9.28 -13.95 5.16
C THR A 51 7.94 -13.39 5.58
N GLU A 52 7.95 -12.18 6.08
CA GLU A 52 6.77 -11.48 6.53
C GLU A 52 6.15 -10.68 5.39
N TRP A 53 4.86 -10.87 5.16
CA TRP A 53 4.07 -10.12 4.19
C TRP A 53 2.86 -9.49 4.88
N ASP A 54 2.71 -8.18 4.77
CA ASP A 54 1.51 -7.51 5.24
C ASP A 54 0.55 -7.30 4.07
N GLU A 55 -0.74 -7.63 4.27
CA GLU A 55 -1.76 -7.57 3.24
C GLU A 55 -2.62 -6.31 3.40
N PHE A 56 -2.90 -5.67 2.26
CA PHE A 56 -3.69 -4.46 2.16
C PHE A 56 -4.73 -4.61 1.06
N THR A 57 -5.75 -3.80 1.14
CA THR A 57 -6.70 -3.61 0.04
C THR A 57 -6.35 -2.36 -0.74
N GLY A 58 -6.45 -2.42 -2.05
CA GLY A 58 -6.11 -1.31 -2.92
C GLY A 58 -6.92 -1.30 -4.21
N ARG A 59 -6.54 -0.40 -5.09
CA ARG A 59 -7.11 -0.27 -6.44
C ARG A 59 -6.02 -0.04 -7.45
N ILE A 60 -6.21 -0.61 -8.64
CA ILE A 60 -5.38 -0.29 -9.80
C ILE A 60 -5.72 1.14 -10.25
N ALA A 61 -4.69 1.92 -10.55
CA ALA A 61 -4.81 3.27 -11.07
C ALA A 61 -3.90 3.44 -12.28
N ALA A 62 -4.27 4.31 -13.20
CA ALA A 62 -3.36 4.68 -14.27
C ALA A 62 -2.17 5.50 -13.72
N VAL A 63 -1.02 5.40 -14.39
CA VAL A 63 0.11 6.29 -14.11
C VAL A 63 -0.24 7.71 -14.56
N ASP A 64 -0.81 7.82 -15.77
CA ASP A 64 -1.28 9.08 -16.33
C ASP A 64 -2.72 8.92 -16.82
N ASP A 65 -3.55 9.91 -16.52
CA ASP A 65 -4.94 10.04 -16.98
C ASP A 65 -5.12 11.46 -17.50
N VAL A 66 -5.37 11.59 -18.80
CA VAL A 66 -5.41 12.86 -19.50
C VAL A 66 -6.78 13.08 -20.15
N GLU A 67 -7.40 14.17 -19.77
CA GLU A 67 -8.60 14.68 -20.43
C GLU A 67 -8.25 15.41 -21.74
N ILE A 68 -8.73 14.90 -22.84
CA ILE A 68 -8.55 15.53 -24.16
C ILE A 68 -9.57 16.64 -24.31
N ARG A 69 -9.09 17.89 -24.28
CA ARG A 69 -9.89 19.11 -24.40
C ARG A 69 -9.34 20.00 -25.50
N PRO A 70 -10.22 20.68 -26.29
CA PRO A 70 -9.79 21.60 -27.33
C PRO A 70 -9.15 22.86 -26.72
N ARG A 71 -8.17 23.44 -27.44
CA ARG A 71 -7.57 24.73 -27.10
C ARG A 71 -8.17 25.88 -27.90
N VAL A 72 -8.85 25.54 -29.01
CA VAL A 72 -9.51 26.51 -29.90
C VAL A 72 -10.97 26.11 -30.09
N GLN A 73 -11.82 27.06 -30.45
CA GLN A 73 -13.26 26.86 -30.69
C GLN A 73 -13.47 26.44 -32.16
N GLY A 74 -14.48 25.64 -32.42
CA GLY A 74 -14.91 25.31 -33.79
C GLY A 74 -15.81 24.11 -33.85
N TYR A 75 -16.25 23.76 -35.06
CA TYR A 75 -17.04 22.56 -35.27
C TYR A 75 -16.14 21.33 -35.39
N LEU A 76 -16.49 20.28 -34.70
CA LEU A 76 -15.79 18.99 -34.81
C LEU A 76 -16.02 18.43 -36.20
N ARG A 77 -14.98 18.20 -36.99
CA ARG A 77 -15.02 17.76 -38.36
C ARG A 77 -14.82 16.26 -38.49
N GLU A 78 -13.85 15.71 -37.81
CA GLU A 78 -13.46 14.30 -37.93
C GLU A 78 -12.98 13.76 -36.58
N VAL A 79 -13.30 12.49 -36.31
CA VAL A 79 -12.74 11.67 -35.23
C VAL A 79 -11.91 10.57 -35.91
N HIS A 80 -10.67 10.37 -35.47
CA HIS A 80 -9.68 9.52 -36.15
C HIS A 80 -9.34 8.23 -35.39
N PHE A 81 -10.09 7.86 -34.39
CA PHE A 81 -9.92 6.64 -33.61
C PHE A 81 -11.23 5.91 -33.41
N GLU A 82 -11.15 4.65 -33.02
CA GLU A 82 -12.28 3.86 -32.53
C GLU A 82 -12.30 3.89 -31.00
N ASP A 83 -13.51 3.86 -30.40
CA ASP A 83 -13.68 3.86 -28.96
C ASP A 83 -12.96 2.66 -28.30
N GLY A 84 -12.15 2.95 -27.29
CA GLY A 84 -11.35 1.94 -26.59
C GLY A 84 -10.05 1.53 -27.29
N GLN A 85 -9.71 2.14 -28.45
CA GLN A 85 -8.48 1.88 -29.18
C GLN A 85 -7.23 2.27 -28.37
N ILE A 86 -6.12 1.57 -28.61
CA ILE A 86 -4.78 2.00 -28.15
C ILE A 86 -4.22 2.94 -29.19
N VAL A 87 -3.79 4.13 -28.74
CA VAL A 87 -3.17 5.16 -29.56
C VAL A 87 -1.74 5.42 -29.10
N GLU A 88 -0.89 5.83 -30.05
CA GLU A 88 0.50 6.22 -29.77
C GLU A 88 0.62 7.74 -29.58
N ALA A 89 1.68 8.17 -28.88
CA ALA A 89 1.96 9.60 -28.74
C ALA A 89 2.13 10.27 -30.11
N GLY A 90 1.37 11.34 -30.36
CA GLY A 90 1.38 12.08 -31.63
C GLY A 90 0.30 11.67 -32.61
N ASP A 91 -0.42 10.57 -32.39
CA ASP A 91 -1.55 10.17 -33.22
C ASP A 91 -2.63 11.24 -33.22
N THR A 92 -3.21 11.51 -34.40
CA THR A 92 -4.32 12.47 -34.52
C THR A 92 -5.58 11.84 -33.98
N LEU A 93 -6.21 12.52 -33.03
CA LEU A 93 -7.46 12.07 -32.41
C LEU A 93 -8.70 12.78 -32.98
N PHE A 94 -8.62 14.09 -33.07
CA PHE A 94 -9.73 14.92 -33.53
C PHE A 94 -9.24 16.00 -34.48
N THR A 95 -10.09 16.36 -35.43
CA THR A 95 -9.85 17.50 -36.32
C THR A 95 -11.04 18.47 -36.24
N ILE A 96 -10.75 19.70 -35.87
CA ILE A 96 -11.68 20.84 -35.88
C ILE A 96 -11.70 21.46 -37.28
N ASP A 97 -12.79 22.11 -37.67
CA ASP A 97 -12.85 22.79 -38.97
C ASP A 97 -11.80 23.89 -39.10
N GLN A 98 -10.86 23.69 -40.00
CA GLN A 98 -9.66 24.51 -40.17
C GLN A 98 -9.87 25.73 -41.09
N ARG A 99 -10.99 25.87 -41.75
CA ARG A 99 -11.19 26.87 -42.82
C ARG A 99 -10.99 28.30 -42.33
N GLU A 100 -11.52 28.64 -41.15
CA GLU A 100 -11.36 29.98 -40.56
C GLU A 100 -9.91 30.21 -40.12
N TYR A 101 -9.29 29.24 -39.51
CA TYR A 101 -7.89 29.33 -39.06
C TYR A 101 -6.91 29.45 -40.21
N ARG A 102 -7.10 28.71 -41.33
CA ARG A 102 -6.30 28.86 -42.56
C ARG A 102 -6.46 30.25 -43.16
N ALA A 103 -7.66 30.81 -43.14
CA ALA A 103 -7.88 32.17 -43.61
C ALA A 103 -7.19 33.20 -42.70
N ALA A 104 -7.21 33.01 -41.37
CA ALA A 104 -6.49 33.88 -40.45
C ALA A 104 -4.97 33.84 -40.64
N VAL A 105 -4.39 32.65 -40.85
CA VAL A 105 -2.97 32.52 -41.20
C VAL A 105 -2.63 33.25 -42.52
N ALA A 106 -3.46 33.07 -43.55
CA ALA A 106 -3.24 33.75 -44.83
C ALA A 106 -3.28 35.28 -44.68
N LEU A 107 -4.21 35.81 -43.89
CA LEU A 107 -4.30 37.25 -43.58
C LEU A 107 -3.04 37.73 -42.83
N ALA A 108 -2.66 37.06 -41.73
CA ALA A 108 -1.50 37.43 -40.95
C ALA A 108 -0.20 37.36 -41.73
N ARG A 109 -0.10 36.43 -42.71
CA ARG A 109 1.03 36.32 -43.63
C ARG A 109 1.10 37.54 -44.58
N ALA A 110 -0.01 37.98 -45.14
CA ALA A 110 -0.08 39.17 -45.96
C ALA A 110 0.28 40.45 -45.19
N ASP A 111 -0.14 40.55 -43.91
CA ASP A 111 0.24 41.67 -43.05
C ASP A 111 1.75 41.67 -42.74
N LEU A 112 2.35 40.48 -42.55
CA LEU A 112 3.79 40.34 -42.40
C LEU A 112 4.54 40.80 -43.67
N ASP A 113 4.14 40.31 -44.83
CA ASP A 113 4.75 40.73 -46.09
C ASP A 113 4.70 42.24 -46.29
N GLN A 114 3.58 42.89 -45.92
CA GLN A 114 3.46 44.36 -45.95
C GLN A 114 4.41 45.01 -44.95
N ALA A 115 4.53 44.51 -43.74
CA ALA A 115 5.44 45.05 -42.72
C ALA A 115 6.92 44.91 -43.12
N GLU A 116 7.27 43.77 -43.76
CA GLU A 116 8.60 43.52 -44.28
C GLU A 116 8.97 44.54 -45.37
N ALA A 117 8.05 44.79 -46.34
CA ALA A 117 8.26 45.76 -47.37
C ALA A 117 8.47 47.18 -46.83
N ARG A 118 7.68 47.56 -45.79
CA ARG A 118 7.84 48.87 -45.12
C ARG A 118 9.17 48.99 -44.36
N TYR A 119 9.58 47.94 -43.70
CA TYR A 119 10.85 47.89 -42.99
C TYR A 119 12.02 48.01 -43.96
N ALA A 120 12.02 47.26 -45.05
CA ALA A 120 13.06 47.30 -46.07
C ALA A 120 13.19 48.72 -46.71
N LEU A 121 12.03 49.39 -46.93
CA LEU A 121 12.06 50.78 -47.41
C LEU A 121 12.67 51.69 -46.36
N ALA A 122 12.24 51.64 -45.12
CA ALA A 122 12.74 52.51 -44.04
C ALA A 122 14.23 52.28 -43.76
N GLU A 123 14.73 51.04 -43.85
CA GLU A 123 16.13 50.69 -43.73
C GLU A 123 16.97 51.29 -44.87
N SER A 124 16.47 51.20 -46.12
CA SER A 124 17.12 51.81 -47.28
C SER A 124 17.15 53.33 -47.19
N GLU A 125 16.06 53.99 -46.71
CA GLU A 125 16.01 55.42 -46.50
C GLU A 125 16.94 55.90 -45.37
N LEU A 126 17.06 55.14 -44.30
CA LEU A 126 18.00 55.40 -43.20
C LEU A 126 19.44 55.34 -43.72
N ALA A 127 19.83 54.24 -44.39
CA ALA A 127 21.17 54.07 -44.94
C ALA A 127 21.56 55.19 -45.93
N ARG A 128 20.61 55.62 -46.79
CA ARG A 128 20.80 56.80 -47.64
C ARG A 128 20.97 58.09 -46.85
N GLY A 129 20.18 58.24 -45.78
CA GLY A 129 20.27 59.41 -44.88
C GLY A 129 21.62 59.50 -44.18
N GLU A 130 22.16 58.40 -43.71
CA GLU A 130 23.47 58.30 -43.06
C GLU A 130 24.60 58.71 -44.04
N ALA A 131 24.59 58.17 -45.30
CA ALA A 131 25.55 58.52 -46.33
C ALA A 131 25.49 60.05 -46.69
N LEU A 132 24.29 60.63 -46.81
CA LEU A 132 24.12 62.06 -47.06
C LEU A 132 24.57 62.91 -45.87
N ARG A 133 24.43 62.42 -44.68
CA ARG A 133 24.90 63.10 -43.47
C ARG A 133 26.41 63.16 -43.38
N GLU A 134 27.10 62.06 -43.73
CA GLU A 134 28.55 62.01 -43.86
C GLU A 134 29.06 63.01 -44.91
N ALA A 135 28.33 63.14 -46.00
CA ALA A 135 28.60 64.15 -47.05
C ALA A 135 28.17 65.60 -46.65
N ARG A 136 27.69 65.84 -45.45
CA ARG A 136 27.15 67.10 -44.93
C ARG A 136 25.98 67.69 -45.76
N ALA A 137 25.24 66.86 -46.45
CA ALA A 137 24.12 67.18 -47.31
C ALA A 137 22.74 66.98 -46.64
N LEU A 138 22.70 66.53 -45.39
CA LEU A 138 21.45 66.25 -44.65
C LEU A 138 21.49 66.92 -43.24
N SER A 139 20.37 67.43 -42.79
CA SER A 139 20.21 67.98 -41.41
C SER A 139 20.15 66.85 -40.36
N THR A 140 20.55 67.17 -39.12
CA THR A 140 20.42 66.24 -37.99
C THR A 140 18.97 65.87 -37.68
N GLU A 141 18.05 66.80 -37.84
CA GLU A 141 16.60 66.59 -37.62
C GLU A 141 16.02 65.59 -38.62
N GLU A 142 16.38 65.71 -39.89
CA GLU A 142 15.92 64.80 -40.96
C GLU A 142 16.49 63.40 -40.76
N LEU A 143 17.76 63.24 -40.34
CA LEU A 143 18.31 61.93 -39.98
C LEU A 143 17.56 61.32 -38.79
N ALA A 144 17.33 62.10 -37.73
CA ALA A 144 16.58 61.61 -36.54
C ALA A 144 15.14 61.19 -36.90
N ARG A 145 14.50 61.87 -37.88
CA ARG A 145 13.19 61.45 -38.41
C ARG A 145 13.28 60.10 -39.08
N ARG A 146 14.26 59.84 -39.97
CA ARG A 146 14.45 58.52 -40.63
C ARG A 146 14.79 57.43 -39.67
N GLU A 147 15.62 57.68 -38.66
CA GLU A 147 15.87 56.75 -37.57
C GLU A 147 14.56 56.39 -36.78
N GLY A 148 13.72 57.37 -36.57
CA GLY A 148 12.40 57.21 -35.94
C GLY A 148 11.49 56.32 -36.80
N GLU A 149 11.41 56.59 -38.11
CA GLU A 149 10.63 55.79 -39.06
C GLU A 149 11.14 54.32 -39.15
N HIS A 150 12.46 54.13 -39.20
CA HIS A 150 13.07 52.78 -39.20
C HIS A 150 12.73 52.04 -37.90
N ARG A 151 12.86 52.67 -36.71
CA ARG A 151 12.47 52.03 -35.45
C ARG A 151 10.99 51.65 -35.41
N GLN A 152 10.12 52.55 -35.96
CA GLN A 152 8.67 52.29 -36.05
C GLN A 152 8.37 51.09 -37.00
N ALA A 153 9.00 51.07 -38.19
CA ALA A 153 8.82 49.98 -39.13
C ALA A 153 9.33 48.63 -38.58
N ARG A 154 10.46 48.65 -37.86
CA ARG A 154 11.00 47.49 -37.14
C ARG A 154 10.05 46.97 -36.09
N ALA A 155 9.44 47.85 -35.32
CA ALA A 155 8.42 47.46 -34.29
C ALA A 155 7.18 46.89 -34.93
N ALA A 156 6.70 47.47 -36.06
CA ALA A 156 5.55 46.94 -36.82
C ALA A 156 5.82 45.53 -37.40
N LEU A 157 7.04 45.32 -37.92
CA LEU A 157 7.50 44.01 -38.40
C LEU A 157 7.47 42.96 -37.26
N GLY A 158 8.01 43.33 -36.07
CA GLY A 158 7.94 42.44 -34.90
C GLY A 158 6.52 42.07 -34.49
N SER A 159 5.61 43.05 -34.52
CA SER A 159 4.19 42.80 -34.24
C SER A 159 3.51 41.89 -35.26
N ALA A 160 3.77 42.08 -36.54
CA ALA A 160 3.21 41.24 -37.62
C ALA A 160 3.73 39.79 -37.55
N ARG A 161 5.02 39.58 -37.20
CA ARG A 161 5.59 38.25 -36.99
C ARG A 161 4.88 37.52 -35.83
N ALA A 162 4.71 38.20 -34.72
CA ALA A 162 4.02 37.64 -33.58
C ALA A 162 2.52 37.31 -33.87
N ALA A 163 1.89 38.13 -34.71
CA ALA A 163 0.49 37.86 -35.15
C ALA A 163 0.41 36.62 -36.03
N LEU A 164 1.35 36.43 -36.96
CA LEU A 164 1.42 35.22 -37.80
C LEU A 164 1.67 33.98 -36.95
N GLU A 165 2.65 34.01 -36.03
CA GLU A 165 2.96 32.90 -35.13
C GLU A 165 1.74 32.49 -34.34
N ARG A 166 0.98 33.47 -33.83
CA ARG A 166 -0.26 33.20 -33.12
C ARG A 166 -1.30 32.50 -34.00
N ALA A 167 -1.50 32.97 -35.23
CA ALA A 167 -2.46 32.37 -36.14
C ALA A 167 -2.05 30.94 -36.56
N GLU A 168 -0.76 30.68 -36.69
CA GLU A 168 -0.20 29.35 -37.00
C GLU A 168 -0.42 28.40 -35.81
N LEU A 169 -0.20 28.83 -34.55
CA LEU A 169 -0.49 28.05 -33.34
C LEU A 169 -1.99 27.74 -33.22
N ASP A 170 -2.86 28.71 -33.49
CA ASP A 170 -4.31 28.48 -33.44
C ASP A 170 -4.75 27.46 -34.53
N LEU A 171 -4.13 27.46 -35.69
CA LEU A 171 -4.33 26.46 -36.74
C LEU A 171 -3.78 25.08 -36.32
N GLU A 172 -2.63 25.01 -35.70
CA GLU A 172 -2.04 23.77 -35.19
C GLU A 172 -3.00 23.15 -34.14
N PHE A 173 -3.54 23.94 -33.23
CA PHE A 173 -4.47 23.47 -32.20
C PHE A 173 -5.82 22.97 -32.72
N THR A 174 -6.12 23.13 -34.00
CA THR A 174 -7.29 22.50 -34.64
C THR A 174 -7.12 21.01 -34.85
N VAL A 175 -5.89 20.49 -34.77
CA VAL A 175 -5.60 19.04 -34.83
C VAL A 175 -5.18 18.60 -33.44
N LEU A 176 -6.06 17.87 -32.77
CA LEU A 176 -5.78 17.34 -31.45
C LEU A 176 -5.07 16.01 -31.57
N LYS A 177 -3.89 15.94 -30.93
CA LYS A 177 -3.06 14.75 -30.94
C LYS A 177 -2.97 14.11 -29.55
N ALA A 178 -2.73 12.80 -29.53
CA ALA A 178 -2.47 12.07 -28.29
C ALA A 178 -1.15 12.56 -27.66
N PRO A 179 -1.17 13.00 -26.38
CA PRO A 179 0.06 13.45 -25.70
C PRO A 179 0.96 12.29 -25.28
N MET A 180 0.41 11.08 -25.17
CA MET A 180 1.11 9.88 -24.71
C MET A 180 0.48 8.64 -25.35
N ARG A 181 1.18 7.51 -25.23
CA ARG A 181 0.60 6.20 -25.54
C ARG A 181 -0.40 5.80 -24.47
N GLY A 182 -1.58 5.31 -24.89
CA GLY A 182 -2.62 4.89 -23.94
C GLY A 182 -3.87 4.34 -24.63
N ARG A 183 -4.84 3.97 -23.83
CA ARG A 183 -6.18 3.59 -24.30
C ARG A 183 -7.07 4.82 -24.25
N ILE A 184 -7.62 5.18 -25.40
CA ILE A 184 -8.60 6.27 -25.48
C ILE A 184 -9.99 5.74 -25.10
N GLY A 185 -10.75 6.55 -24.36
CA GLY A 185 -12.16 6.29 -24.05
C GLY A 185 -13.07 6.50 -25.26
N GLU A 186 -14.37 6.58 -25.01
CA GLU A 186 -15.35 6.93 -26.03
C GLU A 186 -15.24 8.41 -26.43
N ALA A 187 -15.61 8.71 -27.68
CA ALA A 187 -15.77 10.09 -28.12
C ALA A 187 -17.07 10.68 -27.53
N LEU A 188 -16.92 11.65 -26.62
CA LEU A 188 -18.04 12.27 -25.89
C LEU A 188 -18.79 13.33 -26.71
N VAL A 189 -18.31 13.65 -27.91
CA VAL A 189 -18.87 14.68 -28.80
C VAL A 189 -18.90 14.18 -30.24
N ASP A 190 -20.04 14.33 -30.90
CA ASP A 190 -20.23 13.90 -32.26
C ASP A 190 -19.69 14.92 -33.29
N VAL A 191 -19.36 14.41 -34.49
CA VAL A 191 -19.00 15.23 -35.64
C VAL A 191 -20.13 16.19 -36.00
N GLY A 192 -19.78 17.45 -36.23
CA GLY A 192 -20.71 18.53 -36.50
C GLY A 192 -21.12 19.36 -35.28
N ASN A 193 -20.75 18.96 -34.05
CA ASN A 193 -21.00 19.74 -32.85
C ASN A 193 -19.98 20.87 -32.70
N LEU A 194 -20.44 21.99 -32.14
CA LEU A 194 -19.57 23.09 -31.75
C LEU A 194 -18.84 22.75 -30.43
N ILE A 195 -17.55 22.84 -30.43
CA ILE A 195 -16.69 22.63 -29.24
C ILE A 195 -16.06 23.92 -28.79
N SER A 196 -15.87 24.06 -27.46
CA SER A 196 -15.35 25.27 -26.84
C SER A 196 -14.10 24.98 -26.00
N PRO A 197 -13.10 25.91 -26.03
CA PRO A 197 -11.84 25.72 -25.33
C PRO A 197 -12.02 25.46 -23.83
N GLY A 198 -11.29 24.49 -23.30
CA GLY A 198 -11.21 24.19 -21.86
C GLY A 198 -12.47 23.64 -21.20
N THR A 199 -13.66 23.84 -21.78
CA THR A 199 -14.93 23.40 -21.18
C THR A 199 -15.43 22.10 -21.73
N THR A 200 -15.26 21.85 -23.04
CA THR A 200 -15.74 20.63 -23.70
C THR A 200 -14.72 19.50 -23.50
N LEU A 201 -15.14 18.42 -22.84
CA LEU A 201 -14.39 17.17 -22.77
C LEU A 201 -14.70 16.36 -24.03
N LEU A 202 -13.66 15.97 -24.79
CA LEU A 202 -13.82 15.21 -26.03
C LEU A 202 -13.64 13.71 -25.82
N ALA A 203 -12.64 13.33 -25.06
CA ALA A 203 -12.34 11.94 -24.66
C ALA A 203 -11.41 11.95 -23.45
N THR A 204 -11.24 10.78 -22.82
CA THR A 204 -10.19 10.53 -21.82
C THR A 204 -9.13 9.59 -22.41
N LEU A 205 -7.88 9.84 -22.12
CA LEU A 205 -6.75 8.99 -22.53
C LEU A 205 -6.02 8.50 -21.30
N VAL A 206 -5.96 7.17 -21.11
CA VAL A 206 -5.42 6.53 -19.92
C VAL A 206 -4.22 5.70 -20.27
N ALA A 207 -3.10 5.92 -19.56
CA ALA A 207 -1.91 5.06 -19.68
C ALA A 207 -2.27 3.64 -19.22
N ILE A 208 -1.89 2.63 -20.02
CA ILE A 208 -2.19 1.22 -19.72
C ILE A 208 -0.99 0.43 -19.22
N ASP A 209 0.22 0.89 -19.48
CA ASP A 209 1.49 0.25 -19.11
C ASP A 209 2.58 1.30 -18.95
N PRO A 210 3.21 1.35 -17.76
CA PRO A 210 2.88 0.62 -16.53
C PRO A 210 1.60 1.13 -15.86
N VAL A 211 1.15 0.42 -14.79
CA VAL A 211 0.03 0.85 -13.94
C VAL A 211 0.48 1.00 -12.49
N HIS A 212 -0.25 1.80 -11.74
CA HIS A 212 -0.11 1.89 -10.30
C HIS A 212 -1.09 0.97 -9.59
N VAL A 213 -0.72 0.47 -8.42
CA VAL A 213 -1.67 0.05 -7.39
C VAL A 213 -1.55 1.01 -6.22
N ILE A 214 -2.69 1.58 -5.82
CA ILE A 214 -2.80 2.49 -4.68
C ILE A 214 -3.49 1.72 -3.56
N PHE A 215 -2.91 1.75 -2.37
CA PHE A 215 -3.44 1.06 -1.20
C PHE A 215 -3.22 1.88 0.06
N GLU A 216 -3.98 1.57 1.11
CA GLU A 216 -3.92 2.26 2.38
C GLU A 216 -3.46 1.32 3.49
N GLY A 217 -2.47 1.76 4.26
CA GLY A 217 -2.01 1.09 5.47
C GLY A 217 -2.41 1.88 6.71
N ASP A 218 -2.70 1.20 7.82
CA ASP A 218 -2.97 1.86 9.09
C ASP A 218 -1.70 2.45 9.71
N GLU A 219 -1.88 3.39 10.65
CA GLU A 219 -0.77 4.05 11.35
C GLU A 219 0.16 3.06 12.07
N ARG A 220 -0.37 1.96 12.62
CA ARG A 220 0.44 0.97 13.35
C ARG A 220 1.40 0.25 12.43
N ILE A 221 0.95 -0.11 11.23
CA ILE A 221 1.80 -0.74 10.22
C ILE A 221 2.88 0.24 9.75
N TYR A 222 2.52 1.51 9.56
CA TYR A 222 3.50 2.54 9.23
C TYR A 222 4.57 2.68 10.31
N LEU A 223 4.18 2.77 11.60
CA LEU A 223 5.12 2.84 12.73
C LEU A 223 5.99 1.59 12.85
N LYS A 224 5.41 0.39 12.62
CA LYS A 224 6.16 -0.87 12.54
C LYS A 224 7.26 -0.80 11.48
N TYR A 225 6.94 -0.35 10.27
CA TYR A 225 7.93 -0.22 9.19
C TYR A 225 8.99 0.85 9.47
N GLN A 226 8.62 1.93 10.14
CA GLN A 226 9.58 2.94 10.59
C GLN A 226 10.56 2.36 11.61
N ALA A 227 10.08 1.59 12.58
CA ALA A 227 10.93 0.92 13.56
C ALA A 227 11.88 -0.09 12.89
N GLN A 228 11.36 -0.93 11.97
CA GLN A 228 12.18 -1.88 11.20
C GLN A 228 13.25 -1.19 10.33
N ALA A 229 12.94 -0.02 9.77
CA ALA A 229 13.91 0.76 9.01
C ALA A 229 15.03 1.33 9.92
N GLN A 230 14.69 1.73 11.15
CA GLN A 230 15.67 2.22 12.12
C GLN A 230 16.59 1.12 12.65
N THR A 231 16.10 -0.10 12.81
CA THR A 231 16.91 -1.27 13.23
C THR A 231 17.70 -1.90 12.08
N GLY A 232 17.39 -1.55 10.84
CA GLY A 232 18.04 -2.12 9.65
C GLY A 232 17.43 -3.44 9.17
N ASP A 233 16.34 -3.91 9.80
CA ASP A 233 15.66 -5.17 9.44
C ASP A 233 14.96 -5.08 8.09
N ARG A 234 14.65 -3.88 7.62
CA ARG A 234 13.98 -3.59 6.35
C ARG A 234 14.36 -2.19 5.85
N PRO A 235 14.67 -2.00 4.56
CA PRO A 235 14.87 -0.66 4.03
C PRO A 235 13.54 0.14 4.03
N SER A 236 13.65 1.45 4.29
CA SER A 236 12.49 2.35 4.21
C SER A 236 11.90 2.35 2.80
N SER A 237 10.58 2.22 2.67
CA SER A 237 9.89 2.32 1.36
C SER A 237 9.94 3.72 0.74
N ARG A 238 10.48 4.72 1.44
CA ARG A 238 10.75 6.07 0.91
C ARG A 238 12.11 6.17 0.24
N GLU A 239 13.03 5.27 0.59
CA GLU A 239 14.44 5.31 0.17
C GLU A 239 14.80 4.17 -0.78
N ALA A 240 14.07 3.06 -0.69
CA ALA A 240 14.30 1.88 -1.51
C ALA A 240 12.98 1.29 -2.05
N PRO A 241 12.99 0.75 -3.27
CA PRO A 241 11.84 0.07 -3.86
C PRO A 241 11.62 -1.28 -3.18
N ASN A 242 10.69 -1.35 -2.22
CA ASN A 242 10.31 -2.61 -1.59
C ASN A 242 9.40 -3.43 -2.51
N PRO A 243 9.60 -4.76 -2.58
CA PRO A 243 8.78 -5.64 -3.41
C PRO A 243 7.32 -5.67 -2.95
N VAL A 244 6.42 -5.67 -3.94
CA VAL A 244 4.98 -5.78 -3.78
C VAL A 244 4.47 -6.92 -4.64
N GLN A 245 3.51 -7.66 -4.12
CA GLN A 245 2.77 -8.67 -4.87
C GLN A 245 1.30 -8.26 -4.88
N VAL A 246 0.66 -8.43 -6.03
CA VAL A 246 -0.74 -8.01 -6.24
C VAL A 246 -1.55 -9.17 -6.79
N GLY A 247 -2.76 -9.32 -6.27
CA GLY A 247 -3.77 -10.25 -6.75
C GLY A 247 -5.10 -9.55 -6.93
N LEU A 248 -5.84 -9.89 -7.96
CA LEU A 248 -7.19 -9.40 -8.19
C LEU A 248 -8.22 -10.17 -7.34
N ALA A 249 -9.49 -9.81 -7.47
CA ALA A 249 -10.55 -10.36 -6.64
C ALA A 249 -10.78 -11.87 -6.85
N ASP A 250 -10.55 -12.38 -8.05
CA ASP A 250 -10.71 -13.77 -8.46
C ASP A 250 -9.43 -14.61 -8.39
N ASP A 251 -8.27 -13.97 -8.16
CA ASP A 251 -7.01 -14.69 -8.03
C ASP A 251 -6.95 -15.47 -6.72
N THR A 252 -6.49 -16.71 -6.77
CA THR A 252 -6.22 -17.53 -5.57
C THR A 252 -4.93 -17.16 -4.86
N GLY A 253 -4.08 -16.29 -5.49
CA GLY A 253 -2.77 -15.87 -5.00
C GLY A 253 -2.47 -14.41 -5.33
N PHE A 254 -1.18 -14.13 -5.56
CA PHE A 254 -0.66 -12.82 -5.92
C PHE A 254 0.25 -12.95 -7.15
N PRO A 255 -0.34 -13.10 -8.36
CA PRO A 255 0.43 -13.38 -9.57
C PRO A 255 1.23 -12.18 -10.08
N PHE A 256 0.78 -10.95 -9.81
CA PHE A 256 1.43 -9.75 -10.29
C PHE A 256 2.50 -9.28 -9.32
N ARG A 257 3.63 -8.83 -9.85
CA ARG A 257 4.76 -8.33 -9.06
C ARG A 257 5.02 -6.89 -9.42
N GLY A 258 5.37 -6.10 -8.42
CA GLY A 258 5.72 -4.70 -8.58
C GLY A 258 6.65 -4.23 -7.48
N THR A 259 6.90 -2.95 -7.46
CA THR A 259 7.75 -2.31 -6.46
C THR A 259 7.12 -1.04 -5.94
N MET A 260 7.28 -0.77 -4.64
CA MET A 260 6.89 0.51 -4.06
C MET A 260 7.65 1.64 -4.74
N ASP A 261 6.92 2.66 -5.15
CA ASP A 261 7.48 3.89 -5.71
C ASP A 261 7.14 5.14 -4.89
N PHE A 262 6.10 5.07 -4.06
CA PHE A 262 5.67 6.21 -3.27
C PHE A 262 5.00 5.80 -1.96
N VAL A 263 5.25 6.59 -0.90
CA VAL A 263 4.53 6.58 0.38
C VAL A 263 4.20 8.02 0.71
N ASP A 264 2.94 8.30 0.99
CA ASP A 264 2.47 9.65 1.31
C ASP A 264 3.27 10.26 2.48
N ASN A 265 3.36 11.58 2.49
CA ASN A 265 4.04 12.35 3.53
C ASN A 265 3.15 12.65 4.74
N ARG A 266 1.85 12.35 4.66
CA ARG A 266 0.85 12.59 5.70
C ARG A 266 -0.03 11.37 5.92
N ILE A 267 -0.42 11.18 7.18
CA ILE A 267 -1.49 10.28 7.55
C ILE A 267 -2.81 11.05 7.41
N ASN A 268 -3.82 10.43 6.81
CA ASN A 268 -5.16 10.99 6.77
C ASN A 268 -5.75 10.97 8.19
N PRO A 269 -6.03 12.12 8.82
CA PRO A 269 -6.50 12.16 10.21
C PRO A 269 -7.93 11.65 10.39
N GLU A 270 -8.73 11.57 9.32
CA GLU A 270 -10.11 11.08 9.38
C GLU A 270 -10.17 9.55 9.40
N THR A 271 -9.27 8.89 8.68
CA THR A 271 -9.24 7.42 8.56
C THR A 271 -8.12 6.77 9.39
N GLY A 272 -7.09 7.54 9.81
CA GLY A 272 -5.90 7.01 10.48
C GLY A 272 -5.03 6.17 9.53
N THR A 273 -5.13 6.39 8.21
CA THR A 273 -4.40 5.62 7.20
C THR A 273 -3.36 6.47 6.46
N ILE A 274 -2.35 5.81 5.94
CA ILE A 274 -1.34 6.38 5.05
C ILE A 274 -1.44 5.70 3.69
N GLN A 275 -1.38 6.49 2.61
CA GLN A 275 -1.41 5.97 1.26
C GLN A 275 -0.03 5.46 0.84
N GLY A 276 0.01 4.24 0.32
CA GLY A 276 1.11 3.65 -0.40
C GLY A 276 0.77 3.47 -1.87
N ARG A 277 1.79 3.55 -2.73
CA ARG A 277 1.66 3.31 -4.15
C ARG A 277 2.80 2.42 -4.62
N ALA A 278 2.47 1.49 -5.52
CA ALA A 278 3.47 0.66 -6.18
C ALA A 278 3.24 0.64 -7.69
N LEU A 279 4.32 0.45 -8.42
CA LEU A 279 4.34 0.35 -9.87
C LEU A 279 4.34 -1.11 -10.29
N LEU A 280 3.51 -1.45 -11.29
CA LEU A 280 3.38 -2.78 -11.87
C LEU A 280 3.51 -2.69 -13.39
N ASP A 281 4.19 -3.66 -14.00
CA ASP A 281 4.17 -3.86 -15.44
C ASP A 281 2.82 -4.42 -15.88
N ASN A 282 2.31 -3.92 -17.00
CA ASN A 282 1.00 -4.31 -17.55
C ASN A 282 1.03 -4.39 -19.09
N ALA A 283 2.08 -4.98 -19.63
CA ALA A 283 2.28 -5.08 -21.07
C ALA A 283 1.09 -5.73 -21.82
N ASP A 284 0.40 -6.67 -21.17
CA ASP A 284 -0.78 -7.35 -21.70
C ASP A 284 -2.06 -6.53 -21.58
N GLY A 285 -2.04 -5.40 -20.87
CA GLY A 285 -3.21 -4.53 -20.63
C GLY A 285 -4.32 -5.20 -19.80
N TYR A 286 -3.99 -6.23 -19.01
CA TYR A 286 -4.95 -6.99 -18.19
C TYR A 286 -5.42 -6.18 -16.96
N LEU A 287 -4.50 -5.43 -16.34
CA LEU A 287 -4.78 -4.59 -15.19
C LEU A 287 -5.44 -3.29 -15.65
N ILE A 288 -6.75 -3.21 -15.50
CA ILE A 288 -7.53 -2.03 -15.88
C ILE A 288 -7.64 -1.08 -14.68
N PRO A 289 -7.40 0.24 -14.85
CA PRO A 289 -7.62 1.22 -13.79
C PRO A 289 -9.03 1.15 -13.22
N GLY A 290 -9.14 1.22 -11.89
CA GLY A 290 -10.40 1.06 -11.15
C GLY A 290 -10.63 -0.34 -10.57
N LEU A 291 -9.96 -1.38 -11.05
CA LEU A 291 -10.06 -2.72 -10.49
C LEU A 291 -9.64 -2.75 -9.03
N PHE A 292 -10.38 -3.53 -8.23
CA PHE A 292 -9.99 -3.86 -6.86
C PHE A 292 -8.79 -4.79 -6.87
N ALA A 293 -7.85 -4.53 -5.95
CA ALA A 293 -6.63 -5.31 -5.83
C ALA A 293 -6.34 -5.64 -4.36
N ARG A 294 -5.89 -6.86 -4.11
CA ARG A 294 -5.23 -7.25 -2.87
C ARG A 294 -3.74 -7.04 -3.04
N VAL A 295 -3.14 -6.34 -2.11
CA VAL A 295 -1.74 -5.95 -2.17
C VAL A 295 -1.00 -6.58 -0.99
N ARG A 296 0.12 -7.23 -1.28
CA ARG A 296 1.00 -7.81 -0.27
C ARG A 296 2.35 -7.12 -0.34
N LEU A 297 2.70 -6.42 0.72
CA LEU A 297 3.97 -5.70 0.85
C LEU A 297 4.94 -6.51 1.70
N LEU A 298 6.18 -6.61 1.24
CA LEU A 298 7.25 -7.27 1.97
C LEU A 298 7.55 -6.50 3.28
N GLY A 299 7.44 -7.20 4.40
CA GLY A 299 7.92 -6.78 5.72
C GLY A 299 9.37 -7.18 5.93
N ARG A 300 9.64 -7.99 6.95
CA ARG A 300 10.97 -8.59 7.16
C ARG A 300 11.15 -9.81 6.26
N SER A 301 12.32 -9.97 5.66
CA SER A 301 12.69 -11.15 4.90
C SER A 301 13.75 -11.96 5.63
N ASP A 302 13.68 -13.29 5.50
CA ASP A 302 14.70 -14.24 6.00
C ASP A 302 15.11 -14.03 7.46
N PHE A 303 14.14 -13.86 8.37
CA PHE A 303 14.41 -13.78 9.78
C PHE A 303 13.99 -15.08 10.51
N GLU A 304 14.77 -15.47 11.51
CA GLU A 304 14.42 -16.61 12.36
C GLU A 304 13.22 -16.27 13.22
N ALA A 305 12.14 -17.04 13.07
CA ALA A 305 10.95 -16.94 13.88
C ALA A 305 10.73 -18.19 14.72
N LEU A 306 10.26 -17.98 15.94
CA LEU A 306 9.80 -19.05 16.83
C LEU A 306 8.33 -19.32 16.53
N LEU A 307 8.02 -20.57 16.24
CA LEU A 307 6.70 -21.00 15.81
C LEU A 307 6.13 -22.02 16.76
N ILE A 308 4.88 -21.84 17.17
CA ILE A 308 4.12 -22.79 17.99
C ILE A 308 2.73 -23.02 17.41
N HIS A 309 2.13 -24.15 17.71
CA HIS A 309 0.75 -24.41 17.33
C HIS A 309 -0.21 -23.63 18.23
N ASP A 310 -1.28 -23.06 17.65
CA ASP A 310 -2.27 -22.24 18.39
C ASP A 310 -2.91 -22.97 19.59
N VAL A 311 -2.97 -24.30 19.57
CA VAL A 311 -3.48 -25.12 20.68
C VAL A 311 -2.66 -24.95 21.97
N ALA A 312 -1.37 -24.58 21.85
CA ALA A 312 -0.52 -24.30 23.01
C ALA A 312 -0.82 -22.96 23.70
N VAL A 313 -1.50 -22.07 22.99
CA VAL A 313 -1.75 -20.70 23.44
C VAL A 313 -3.01 -20.66 24.32
N LEU A 314 -2.85 -20.10 25.50
CA LEU A 314 -3.91 -19.87 26.46
C LEU A 314 -4.17 -18.39 26.64
N THR A 315 -5.38 -18.07 27.02
CA THR A 315 -5.79 -16.67 27.24
C THR A 315 -6.27 -16.51 28.69
N ASP A 316 -5.73 -15.51 29.34
CA ASP A 316 -6.16 -15.07 30.67
C ASP A 316 -6.45 -13.56 30.61
N GLN A 317 -7.75 -13.23 30.50
CA GLN A 317 -8.25 -11.88 30.25
C GLN A 317 -7.64 -11.30 28.95
N ASP A 318 -6.70 -10.38 29.05
CA ASP A 318 -6.02 -9.69 27.96
C ASP A 318 -4.63 -10.27 27.62
N ARG A 319 -4.14 -11.23 28.44
CA ARG A 319 -2.80 -11.81 28.29
C ARG A 319 -2.84 -13.16 27.60
N LYS A 320 -1.89 -13.34 26.69
CA LYS A 320 -1.61 -14.62 26.06
C LYS A 320 -0.43 -15.25 26.77
N TYR A 321 -0.54 -16.55 27.08
CA TYR A 321 0.52 -17.28 27.74
C TYR A 321 0.58 -18.73 27.27
N VAL A 322 1.69 -19.37 27.52
CA VAL A 322 1.91 -20.80 27.30
C VAL A 322 2.47 -21.42 28.57
N TYR A 323 2.36 -22.73 28.69
CA TYR A 323 3.11 -23.48 29.69
C TYR A 323 4.36 -24.07 29.07
N VAL A 324 5.52 -23.70 29.62
CA VAL A 324 6.83 -24.21 29.21
C VAL A 324 7.28 -25.31 30.20
N LEU A 325 7.80 -26.40 29.69
CA LEU A 325 8.36 -27.49 30.50
C LEU A 325 9.73 -27.08 31.04
N GLY A 326 9.86 -27.08 32.37
CA GLY A 326 11.14 -26.87 33.04
C GLY A 326 11.97 -28.17 33.19
N GLU A 327 13.21 -28.05 33.63
CA GLU A 327 14.18 -29.17 33.78
C GLU A 327 13.69 -30.29 34.72
N ASP A 328 12.89 -29.94 35.75
CA ASP A 328 12.37 -30.87 36.77
C ASP A 328 11.02 -31.51 36.38
N ASN A 329 10.63 -31.52 35.08
CA ASN A 329 9.31 -31.90 34.62
C ASN A 329 8.18 -31.12 35.30
N THR A 330 8.41 -29.88 35.62
CA THR A 330 7.41 -28.91 36.09
C THR A 330 7.03 -27.96 34.99
N VAL A 331 5.79 -27.51 34.96
CA VAL A 331 5.34 -26.55 33.95
C VAL A 331 5.30 -25.14 34.51
N LEU A 332 5.90 -24.21 33.78
CA LEU A 332 5.97 -22.80 34.17
C LEU A 332 5.12 -21.98 33.19
N ARG A 333 4.25 -21.14 33.71
CA ARG A 333 3.52 -20.16 32.90
C ARG A 333 4.49 -19.09 32.40
N ARG A 334 4.47 -18.85 31.11
CA ARG A 334 5.24 -17.79 30.46
C ARG A 334 4.32 -16.97 29.57
N ASP A 335 4.23 -15.67 29.84
CA ASP A 335 3.45 -14.74 29.01
C ASP A 335 4.18 -14.57 27.67
N VAL A 336 3.41 -14.55 26.56
CA VAL A 336 3.95 -14.48 25.22
C VAL A 336 3.28 -13.37 24.43
N THR A 337 4.06 -12.74 23.54
CA THR A 337 3.53 -11.85 22.51
C THR A 337 3.46 -12.63 21.22
N LEU A 338 2.26 -12.66 20.63
CA LEU A 338 2.01 -13.45 19.44
C LEU A 338 1.98 -12.57 18.20
N GLY A 339 2.64 -13.06 17.16
CA GLY A 339 2.54 -12.55 15.81
C GLY A 339 1.43 -13.23 15.01
N ARG A 340 1.56 -13.19 13.70
CA ARG A 340 0.62 -13.81 12.75
C ARG A 340 0.80 -15.33 12.66
N GLU A 341 -0.12 -15.95 11.97
CA GLU A 341 -0.05 -17.36 11.60
C GLU A 341 0.74 -17.54 10.28
N VAL A 342 1.62 -18.52 10.27
CA VAL A 342 2.42 -18.91 9.10
C VAL A 342 2.40 -20.43 9.01
N GLU A 343 1.96 -20.97 7.88
CA GLU A 343 1.91 -22.43 7.61
C GLU A 343 1.20 -23.25 8.70
N GLY A 344 0.14 -22.70 9.31
CA GLY A 344 -0.63 -23.36 10.36
C GLY A 344 -0.02 -23.26 11.77
N LEU A 345 1.10 -22.56 11.91
CA LEU A 345 1.75 -22.26 13.19
C LEU A 345 1.71 -20.76 13.49
N ARG A 346 1.72 -20.40 14.77
CA ARG A 346 1.72 -19.04 15.26
C ARG A 346 3.13 -18.57 15.54
N VAL A 347 3.51 -17.42 14.99
CA VAL A 347 4.76 -16.73 15.33
C VAL A 347 4.70 -16.23 16.76
N VAL A 348 5.78 -16.39 17.49
CA VAL A 348 5.97 -15.83 18.83
C VAL A 348 7.04 -14.75 18.74
N ASP A 349 6.61 -13.50 18.89
CA ASP A 349 7.49 -12.34 18.82
C ASP A 349 8.33 -12.14 20.10
N ALA A 350 7.80 -12.59 21.25
CA ALA A 350 8.51 -12.50 22.54
C ALA A 350 7.98 -13.52 23.55
N GLY A 351 8.82 -13.94 24.49
CA GLY A 351 8.46 -14.77 25.62
C GLY A 351 8.90 -16.22 25.53
N LEU A 352 9.44 -16.68 24.39
CA LEU A 352 10.03 -18.00 24.23
C LEU A 352 11.45 -17.92 23.72
N GLU A 353 12.21 -18.99 23.93
CA GLU A 353 13.57 -19.17 23.45
C GLU A 353 13.67 -20.42 22.58
N PRO A 354 14.65 -20.49 21.65
CA PRO A 354 14.91 -21.71 20.89
C PRO A 354 15.20 -22.89 21.82
N GLY A 355 14.53 -24.05 21.58
CA GLY A 355 14.65 -25.24 22.41
C GLY A 355 13.67 -25.33 23.56
N ASP A 356 12.89 -24.28 23.84
CA ASP A 356 11.79 -24.38 24.81
C ASP A 356 10.77 -25.47 24.37
N LYS A 357 10.28 -26.27 25.34
CA LYS A 357 9.18 -27.22 25.11
C LYS A 357 7.91 -26.66 25.68
N VAL A 358 6.89 -26.50 24.84
CA VAL A 358 5.58 -25.97 25.24
C VAL A 358 4.54 -27.07 25.33
N VAL A 359 3.62 -26.95 26.28
CA VAL A 359 2.51 -27.90 26.44
C VAL A 359 1.46 -27.65 25.38
N VAL A 360 1.23 -28.63 24.52
CA VAL A 360 0.27 -28.57 23.42
C VAL A 360 -1.05 -29.31 23.71
N ASN A 361 -1.03 -30.26 24.65
CA ASN A 361 -2.23 -30.98 25.07
C ASN A 361 -2.19 -31.32 26.56
N GLY A 362 -3.35 -31.46 27.21
CA GLY A 362 -3.46 -31.78 28.62
C GLY A 362 -3.41 -30.55 29.56
N VAL A 363 -3.41 -29.34 29.02
CA VAL A 363 -3.35 -28.07 29.76
C VAL A 363 -4.41 -27.98 30.87
N ARG A 364 -5.63 -28.47 30.64
CA ARG A 364 -6.72 -28.47 31.62
C ARG A 364 -6.43 -29.27 32.88
N LYS A 365 -5.39 -30.11 32.87
CA LYS A 365 -4.94 -30.91 34.00
C LYS A 365 -3.89 -30.20 34.85
N ILE A 366 -3.43 -29.03 34.43
CA ILE A 366 -2.46 -28.19 35.12
C ILE A 366 -3.24 -27.21 36.00
N PHE A 367 -3.14 -27.38 37.31
CA PHE A 367 -3.97 -26.62 38.27
C PHE A 367 -3.24 -25.41 38.84
N PHE A 368 -1.91 -25.39 38.80
CA PHE A 368 -1.07 -24.29 39.32
C PHE A 368 0.26 -24.22 38.59
N ASN A 369 0.87 -23.05 38.66
CA ASN A 369 2.19 -22.81 38.12
C ASN A 369 3.24 -23.60 38.90
N GLY A 370 4.15 -24.32 38.22
CA GLY A 370 5.10 -25.24 38.84
C GLY A 370 4.51 -26.65 39.14
N ALA A 371 3.36 -27.00 38.57
CA ALA A 371 2.79 -28.33 38.72
C ALA A 371 3.69 -29.39 38.07
N PRO A 372 3.95 -30.56 38.72
CA PRO A 372 4.67 -31.67 38.17
C PRO A 372 3.84 -32.36 37.09
N VAL A 373 4.48 -32.70 35.96
CA VAL A 373 3.83 -33.35 34.81
C VAL A 373 4.62 -34.56 34.32
N VAL A 374 3.97 -35.44 33.59
CA VAL A 374 4.61 -36.52 32.82
C VAL A 374 4.55 -36.10 31.33
N PRO A 375 5.66 -35.60 30.77
CA PRO A 375 5.65 -35.12 29.39
C PRO A 375 5.71 -36.26 28.39
N THR A 376 5.01 -36.12 27.29
CA THR A 376 5.13 -36.98 26.10
C THR A 376 5.42 -36.07 24.91
N ASP A 377 6.56 -36.26 24.25
CA ASP A 377 6.96 -35.48 23.10
C ASP A 377 6.07 -35.77 21.89
N VAL A 378 5.57 -34.74 21.22
CA VAL A 378 4.78 -34.80 20.00
C VAL A 378 5.26 -33.77 19.00
N PRO A 379 5.07 -33.98 17.68
CA PRO A 379 5.47 -33.00 16.68
C PRO A 379 4.63 -31.73 16.78
N MET A 380 5.22 -30.57 16.58
CA MET A 380 4.54 -29.27 16.63
C MET A 380 3.53 -29.07 15.50
N ASP A 381 3.79 -29.65 14.32
CA ASP A 381 2.93 -29.51 13.13
C ASP A 381 1.63 -30.33 13.24
N ASP A 382 1.61 -31.40 14.06
CA ASP A 382 0.42 -32.21 14.30
C ASP A 382 0.34 -32.67 15.77
N PRO A 383 0.11 -31.74 16.70
CA PRO A 383 0.12 -32.04 18.15
C PRO A 383 -1.03 -32.93 18.63
N LEU A 384 -2.04 -33.17 17.78
CA LEU A 384 -3.22 -33.97 18.12
C LEU A 384 -3.08 -35.42 17.68
N ARG A 385 -2.09 -35.75 16.84
CA ARG A 385 -1.87 -37.10 16.30
C ARG A 385 -1.44 -38.16 17.32
N ALA A 386 -0.89 -37.75 18.45
CA ALA A 386 -0.29 -38.66 19.48
C ALA A 386 -1.26 -39.15 20.53
N THR A 387 -2.58 -39.07 20.36
CA THR A 387 -3.56 -39.55 21.35
C THR A 387 -4.04 -40.99 21.10
N ALA A 388 -3.48 -41.73 20.13
CA ALA A 388 -3.75 -43.15 20.01
C ALA A 388 -2.81 -43.91 20.96
N PRO A 389 -3.33 -44.66 21.98
CA PRO A 389 -2.50 -45.52 22.78
C PRO A 389 -1.84 -46.57 21.87
N ALA A 390 -0.55 -46.77 22.03
CA ALA A 390 0.14 -47.87 21.36
C ALA A 390 -0.59 -49.17 21.71
N GLY A 391 -1.25 -49.77 20.73
CA GLY A 391 -1.86 -51.08 20.89
C GLY A 391 -0.82 -52.10 21.37
N PRO A 392 -1.20 -53.11 22.16
CA PRO A 392 -0.25 -54.09 22.65
C PRO A 392 0.44 -54.76 21.45
N ALA A 393 1.77 -54.85 21.55
CA ALA A 393 2.59 -55.56 20.55
C ALA A 393 2.00 -56.96 20.28
N PRO A 394 1.91 -57.41 19.02
CA PRO A 394 1.46 -58.76 18.74
C PRO A 394 2.41 -59.75 19.40
N ALA A 395 1.82 -60.62 20.26
CA ALA A 395 2.56 -61.72 20.88
C ALA A 395 3.22 -62.57 19.80
N ALA A 396 4.52 -62.80 19.93
CA ALA A 396 5.27 -63.70 19.07
C ALA A 396 4.59 -65.07 19.06
N ALA A 397 4.14 -65.51 17.90
CA ALA A 397 3.64 -66.87 17.70
C ALA A 397 4.82 -67.83 17.95
N ALA A 398 4.66 -68.64 18.99
CA ALA A 398 5.51 -69.76 19.24
C ALA A 398 5.37 -70.77 18.06
N SER A 399 6.46 -71.09 17.42
CA SER A 399 6.59 -72.22 16.50
C SER A 399 6.51 -73.50 17.31
N GLU A 400 5.45 -74.22 17.16
CA GLU A 400 5.43 -75.64 17.46
C GLU A 400 5.64 -76.50 16.17
N ASP A 401 6.45 -77.50 16.33
CA ASP A 401 6.96 -78.51 15.37
C ASP A 401 6.06 -79.02 14.25
#